data_ae236d04e6064831217871540d6015ea
#
_entry.id   ae236d04e6064831217871540d6015ea
#
_cell.length_a   1.000
_cell.length_b   1.000
_cell.length_c   1.000
_cell.angle_alpha   90.00
_cell.angle_beta   90.00
_cell.angle_gamma   90.00
#
_symmetry.space_group_name_H-M   'P 1'
#
loop_
_entity.id
_entity.type
_entity.pdbx_description
1 polymer ?
#
loop_
_entity_poly.entity_id
_entity_poly.type
_entity_poly.pdbx_seq_one_letter_code
_entity_poly.pdbx_strand_id
1 'polypeptide(L)'
;MSLSQAISSVFKNYANFNGRARRSEFWFFELFNLIIYLAVSIIDYFVTGGSDSLSFISILYWLYSLAVLIPSLAVSWRRLHDIGKSGAYTLFILIPLIGWIFLLAWWAKDSDMGENRFGPNPKGQHPEN
;
A
#
# COMPACT_ATOMS: atom_id res chain seq x y z
N MET A 1 -0.97 -14.36 4.65
CA MET A 1 -0.79 -14.03 3.23
C MET A 1 0.70 -13.91 2.95
N SER A 2 1.18 -14.53 1.90
CA SER A 2 2.59 -14.43 1.51
C SER A 2 2.84 -13.15 0.71
N LEU A 3 4.12 -12.82 0.49
CA LEU A 3 4.50 -11.67 -0.32
C LEU A 3 3.91 -11.74 -1.74
N SER A 4 4.03 -12.90 -2.40
CA SER A 4 3.50 -13.06 -3.76
C SER A 4 1.98 -12.98 -3.80
N GLN A 5 1.30 -13.54 -2.81
CA GLN A 5 -0.15 -13.45 -2.69
C GLN A 5 -0.61 -12.00 -2.48
N ALA A 6 0.11 -11.25 -1.65
CA ALA A 6 -0.20 -9.85 -1.40
C ALA A 6 -0.06 -9.01 -2.67
N ILE A 7 1.03 -9.17 -3.40
CA ILE A 7 1.28 -8.47 -4.67
C ILE A 7 0.19 -8.82 -5.68
N SER A 8 -0.11 -10.11 -5.84
CA SER A 8 -1.15 -10.58 -6.75
C SER A 8 -2.51 -9.99 -6.39
N SER A 9 -2.86 -9.97 -5.11
CA SER A 9 -4.14 -9.43 -4.64
C SER A 9 -4.26 -7.94 -4.94
N VAL A 10 -3.20 -7.16 -4.69
CA VAL A 10 -3.21 -5.72 -4.96
C VAL A 10 -3.42 -5.45 -6.45
N PHE A 11 -2.72 -6.18 -7.33
CA PHE A 11 -2.86 -5.97 -8.77
C PHE A 11 -4.19 -6.48 -9.33
N LYS A 12 -4.76 -7.56 -8.76
CA LYS A 12 -6.10 -8.01 -9.11
C LYS A 12 -7.17 -7.01 -8.73
N ASN A 13 -6.95 -6.25 -7.66
CA ASN A 13 -7.84 -5.20 -7.18
C ASN A 13 -7.32 -3.82 -7.56
N TYR A 14 -6.71 -3.67 -8.72
CA TYR A 14 -5.95 -2.51 -9.16
C TYR A 14 -6.62 -1.18 -8.86
N ALA A 15 -7.89 -1.05 -9.20
CA ALA A 15 -8.68 0.15 -8.97
C ALA A 15 -9.93 -0.15 -8.12
N ASN A 16 -9.87 -1.17 -7.27
CA ASN A 16 -10.98 -1.53 -6.40
C ASN A 16 -10.82 -0.83 -5.06
N PHE A 17 -11.63 0.18 -4.84
CA PHE A 17 -11.67 0.96 -3.59
C PHE A 17 -12.72 0.44 -2.61
N ASN A 18 -13.44 -0.63 -2.97
CA ASN A 18 -14.45 -1.26 -2.14
C ASN A 18 -13.87 -2.47 -1.42
N GLY A 19 -14.48 -2.83 -0.29
CA GLY A 19 -14.04 -3.99 0.46
C GLY A 19 -12.94 -3.67 1.46
N ARG A 20 -12.25 -4.71 1.90
CA ARG A 20 -11.26 -4.63 2.99
C ARG A 20 -9.95 -5.26 2.55
N ALA A 21 -8.84 -4.74 3.05
CA ALA A 21 -7.50 -5.32 2.87
C ALA A 21 -6.87 -5.60 4.24
N ARG A 22 -6.31 -6.80 4.41
CA ARG A 22 -5.63 -7.18 5.64
C ARG A 22 -4.24 -6.53 5.72
N ARG A 23 -3.67 -6.51 6.95
CA ARG A 23 -2.34 -5.91 7.17
C ARG A 23 -1.27 -6.47 6.23
N SER A 24 -1.24 -7.79 6.06
CA SER A 24 -0.22 -8.43 5.23
C SER A 24 -0.30 -8.01 3.76
N GLU A 25 -1.51 -7.81 3.22
CA GLU A 25 -1.66 -7.33 1.85
C GLU A 25 -1.03 -5.95 1.67
N PHE A 26 -1.34 -5.02 2.58
CA PHE A 26 -0.83 -3.66 2.54
C PHE A 26 0.68 -3.61 2.76
N TRP A 27 1.16 -4.19 3.88
CA TRP A 27 2.57 -4.06 4.26
C TRP A 27 3.51 -4.84 3.35
N PHE A 28 3.10 -6.01 2.85
CA PHE A 28 3.91 -6.73 1.86
C PHE A 28 3.98 -6.00 0.53
N PHE A 29 2.90 -5.33 0.13
CA PHE A 29 2.94 -4.50 -1.08
C PHE A 29 3.87 -3.31 -0.90
N GLU A 30 3.82 -2.66 0.27
CA GLU A 30 4.74 -1.57 0.59
C GLU A 30 6.19 -2.04 0.64
N LEU A 31 6.44 -3.23 1.20
CA LEU A 31 7.76 -3.84 1.21
C LEU A 31 8.27 -4.08 -0.22
N PHE A 32 7.40 -4.59 -1.09
CA PHE A 32 7.73 -4.81 -2.49
C PHE A 32 8.13 -3.49 -3.17
N ASN A 33 7.37 -2.43 -2.94
CA ASN A 33 7.68 -1.12 -3.52
C ASN A 33 9.01 -0.57 -2.97
N LEU A 34 9.29 -0.79 -1.69
CA LEU A 34 10.57 -0.38 -1.09
C LEU A 34 11.75 -1.13 -1.72
N ILE A 35 11.61 -2.44 -1.93
CA ILE A 35 12.64 -3.26 -2.57
C ILE A 35 12.92 -2.75 -3.99
N ILE A 36 11.87 -2.46 -4.76
CA ILE A 36 12.02 -1.91 -6.12
C ILE A 36 12.72 -0.55 -6.07
N TYR A 37 12.31 0.32 -5.14
CA TYR A 37 12.94 1.63 -4.99
C TYR A 37 14.43 1.51 -4.69
N LEU A 38 14.81 0.64 -3.75
CA LEU A 38 16.22 0.46 -3.39
C LEU A 38 17.02 -0.15 -4.55
N ALA A 39 16.47 -1.15 -5.23
CA ALA A 39 17.14 -1.78 -6.36
C ALA A 39 17.37 -0.79 -7.50
N VAL A 40 16.35 -0.02 -7.85
CA VAL A 40 16.44 1.01 -8.91
C VAL A 40 17.42 2.09 -8.50
N SER A 41 17.42 2.54 -7.25
CA SER A 41 18.34 3.57 -6.76
C SER A 41 19.79 3.11 -6.85
N ILE A 42 20.08 1.86 -6.49
CA ILE A 42 21.42 1.30 -6.60
C ILE A 42 21.87 1.20 -8.05
N ILE A 43 21.03 0.69 -8.93
CA ILE A 43 21.35 0.57 -10.37
C ILE A 43 21.58 1.96 -10.97
N ASP A 44 20.72 2.92 -10.63
CA ASP A 44 20.85 4.28 -11.14
C ASP A 44 22.16 4.93 -10.69
N TYR A 45 22.56 4.72 -9.45
CA TYR A 45 23.84 5.21 -8.93
C TYR A 45 25.01 4.67 -9.75
N PHE A 46 25.02 3.38 -10.07
CA PHE A 46 26.09 2.76 -10.86
C PHE A 46 26.07 3.22 -12.32
N VAL A 47 24.90 3.50 -12.88
CA VAL A 47 24.77 3.96 -14.27
C VAL A 47 25.18 5.42 -14.40
N THR A 48 24.80 6.28 -13.45
CA THR A 48 25.08 7.72 -13.53
C THR A 48 26.34 8.15 -12.81
N GLY A 49 26.96 7.24 -12.03
CA GLY A 49 28.13 7.59 -11.21
C GLY A 49 27.83 8.57 -10.08
N GLY A 50 26.56 8.62 -9.63
CA GLY A 50 26.12 9.54 -8.57
C GLY A 50 25.75 10.93 -9.09
N SER A 51 25.66 11.11 -10.39
CA SER A 51 25.24 12.37 -11.01
C SER A 51 23.73 12.60 -10.81
N ASP A 52 23.32 13.86 -10.70
CA ASP A 52 21.92 14.26 -10.63
C ASP A 52 21.25 14.30 -12.02
N SER A 53 21.94 13.86 -13.07
CA SER A 53 21.38 13.85 -14.41
C SER A 53 20.24 12.84 -14.53
N LEU A 54 19.22 13.18 -15.33
CA LEU A 54 18.10 12.30 -15.61
C LEU A 54 18.59 11.11 -16.44
N SER A 55 18.39 9.89 -15.92
CA SER A 55 18.77 8.66 -16.58
C SER A 55 17.55 7.91 -17.11
N PHE A 56 17.77 6.97 -18.04
CA PHE A 56 16.72 6.06 -18.51
C PHE A 56 16.11 5.27 -17.37
N ILE A 57 16.94 4.87 -16.38
CA ILE A 57 16.49 4.15 -15.20
C ILE A 57 15.53 5.00 -14.36
N SER A 58 15.85 6.29 -14.16
CA SER A 58 14.98 7.23 -13.47
C SER A 58 13.63 7.37 -14.17
N ILE A 59 13.61 7.46 -15.47
CA ILE A 59 12.38 7.56 -16.26
C ILE A 59 11.52 6.32 -16.09
N LEU A 60 12.12 5.13 -16.15
CA LEU A 60 11.41 3.87 -15.91
C LEU A 60 10.80 3.81 -14.52
N TYR A 61 11.53 4.28 -13.51
CA TYR A 61 11.01 4.31 -12.14
C TYR A 61 9.81 5.26 -12.00
N TRP A 62 9.89 6.44 -12.64
CA TRP A 62 8.75 7.38 -12.62
C TRP A 62 7.52 6.79 -13.30
N LEU A 63 7.69 6.08 -14.42
CA LEU A 63 6.58 5.38 -15.09
C LEU A 63 6.00 4.28 -14.19
N TYR A 64 6.85 3.52 -13.51
CA TYR A 64 6.42 2.52 -12.54
C TYR A 64 5.61 3.16 -11.41
N SER A 65 6.11 4.28 -10.85
CA SER A 65 5.44 4.99 -9.76
C SER A 65 4.04 5.46 -10.17
N LEU A 66 3.89 5.96 -11.38
CA LEU A 66 2.57 6.34 -11.91
C LEU A 66 1.65 5.11 -12.07
N ALA A 67 2.22 3.99 -12.55
CA ALA A 67 1.44 2.77 -12.75
C ALA A 67 0.94 2.18 -11.44
N VAL A 68 1.70 2.28 -10.35
CA VAL A 68 1.30 1.73 -9.05
C VAL A 68 0.55 2.73 -8.17
N LEU A 69 0.41 3.99 -8.61
CA LEU A 69 -0.29 5.00 -7.82
C LEU A 69 -1.72 4.58 -7.51
N ILE A 70 -2.47 4.14 -8.50
CA ILE A 70 -3.86 3.73 -8.32
C ILE A 70 -3.98 2.49 -7.42
N PRO A 71 -3.24 1.38 -7.66
CA PRO A 71 -3.34 0.24 -6.74
C PRO A 71 -2.85 0.56 -5.33
N SER A 72 -1.86 1.46 -5.18
CA SER A 72 -1.42 1.91 -3.86
C SER A 72 -2.51 2.66 -3.12
N LEU A 73 -3.22 3.57 -3.80
CA LEU A 73 -4.36 4.26 -3.22
C LEU A 73 -5.49 3.29 -2.90
N ALA A 74 -5.77 2.35 -3.79
CA ALA A 74 -6.85 1.38 -3.60
C ALA A 74 -6.59 0.48 -2.38
N VAL A 75 -5.37 -0.04 -2.21
CA VAL A 75 -5.05 -0.88 -1.06
C VAL A 75 -5.04 -0.09 0.24
N SER A 76 -4.58 1.16 0.21
CA SER A 76 -4.64 2.07 1.37
C SER A 76 -6.08 2.34 1.79
N TRP A 77 -6.95 2.59 0.82
CA TRP A 77 -8.38 2.80 1.02
C TRP A 77 -9.03 1.58 1.66
N ARG A 78 -8.80 0.40 1.07
CA ARG A 78 -9.32 -0.86 1.59
C ARG A 78 -8.72 -1.21 2.95
N ARG A 79 -7.50 -0.78 3.24
CA ARG A 79 -6.86 -1.00 4.53
C ARG A 79 -7.58 -0.23 5.65
N LEU A 80 -7.99 1.01 5.38
CA LEU A 80 -8.79 1.77 6.34
C LEU A 80 -10.18 1.17 6.53
N HIS A 81 -10.78 0.65 5.46
CA HIS A 81 -12.05 -0.07 5.56
C HIS A 81 -11.95 -1.28 6.49
N ASP A 82 -10.79 -1.95 6.52
CA ASP A 82 -10.57 -3.13 7.33
C ASP A 82 -10.65 -2.85 8.84
N ILE A 83 -10.41 -1.62 9.24
CA ILE A 83 -10.55 -1.18 10.65
C ILE A 83 -11.79 -0.29 10.84
N GLY A 84 -12.75 -0.34 9.92
CA GLY A 84 -14.02 0.35 10.02
C GLY A 84 -13.97 1.85 9.73
N LYS A 85 -12.90 2.35 9.15
CA LYS A 85 -12.75 3.77 8.82
C LYS A 85 -13.01 4.03 7.35
N SER A 86 -13.52 5.22 7.03
CA SER A 86 -13.66 5.65 5.63
C SER A 86 -12.30 5.74 4.96
N GLY A 87 -12.21 5.31 3.71
CA GLY A 87 -10.99 5.43 2.92
C GLY A 87 -10.53 6.87 2.73
N ALA A 88 -11.44 7.83 2.82
CA ALA A 88 -11.12 9.25 2.71
C ALA A 88 -10.09 9.72 3.76
N TYR A 89 -9.94 9.01 4.87
CA TYR A 89 -8.87 9.30 5.84
C TYR A 89 -7.47 9.10 5.26
N THR A 90 -7.33 8.44 4.11
CA THR A 90 -6.05 8.38 3.38
C THR A 90 -5.54 9.79 3.03
N LEU A 91 -6.45 10.77 2.89
CA LEU A 91 -6.07 12.16 2.64
C LEU A 91 -5.30 12.80 3.79
N PHE A 92 -5.24 12.17 4.96
CA PHE A 92 -4.38 12.59 6.06
C PHE A 92 -2.89 12.62 5.67
N ILE A 93 -2.51 11.94 4.57
CA ILE A 93 -1.15 12.03 4.04
C ILE A 93 -0.77 13.47 3.67
N LEU A 94 -1.77 14.32 3.39
CA LEU A 94 -1.56 15.73 3.08
C LEU A 94 -1.27 16.58 4.32
N ILE A 95 -1.42 16.02 5.52
CA ILE A 95 -1.09 16.68 6.79
C ILE A 95 0.28 16.14 7.24
N PRO A 96 1.38 16.90 7.04
CA PRO A 96 2.71 16.41 7.39
C PRO A 96 2.83 16.07 8.89
N LEU A 97 3.57 15.04 9.19
CA LEU A 97 3.86 14.48 10.52
C LEU A 97 2.62 13.95 11.23
N ILE A 98 1.67 14.79 11.62
CA ILE A 98 0.49 14.39 12.40
C ILE A 98 -0.36 13.40 11.61
N GLY A 99 -0.69 13.72 10.35
CA GLY A 99 -1.46 12.84 9.48
C GLY A 99 -0.74 11.53 9.21
N TRP A 100 0.57 11.59 9.01
CA TRP A 100 1.39 10.38 8.76
C TRP A 100 1.42 9.47 9.98
N ILE A 101 1.52 10.01 11.19
CA ILE A 101 1.50 9.23 12.43
C ILE A 101 0.15 8.49 12.57
N PHE A 102 -0.96 9.18 12.35
CA PHE A 102 -2.28 8.56 12.38
C PHE A 102 -2.42 7.46 11.33
N LEU A 103 -1.99 7.70 10.09
CA LEU A 103 -2.08 6.72 9.02
C LEU A 103 -1.24 5.48 9.32
N LEU A 104 0.00 5.65 9.78
CA LEU A 104 0.85 4.51 10.14
C LEU A 104 0.21 3.66 11.24
N ALA A 105 -0.35 4.31 12.26
CA ALA A 105 -1.03 3.62 13.34
C ALA A 105 -2.25 2.85 12.85
N TRP A 106 -3.07 3.46 11.99
CA TRP A 106 -4.27 2.82 11.44
C TRP A 106 -3.92 1.65 10.50
N TRP A 107 -2.92 1.83 9.64
CA TRP A 107 -2.51 0.78 8.71
C TRP A 107 -1.87 -0.41 9.43
N ALA A 108 -1.28 -0.19 10.59
CA ALA A 108 -0.67 -1.24 11.41
C ALA A 108 -1.66 -1.94 12.34
N LYS A 109 -2.86 -1.38 12.52
CA LYS A 109 -3.88 -1.97 13.36
C LYS A 109 -4.44 -3.25 12.73
N ASP A 110 -4.73 -4.28 13.55
CA ASP A 110 -5.28 -5.52 13.03
C ASP A 110 -6.70 -5.32 12.49
N SER A 111 -7.13 -6.25 11.64
CA SER A 111 -8.47 -6.25 11.05
C SER A 111 -9.55 -6.26 12.11
N ASP A 112 -10.64 -5.51 11.88
CA ASP A 112 -11.83 -5.62 12.71
C ASP A 112 -12.37 -7.06 12.64
N MET A 113 -12.72 -7.61 13.79
CA MET A 113 -13.30 -8.95 13.87
C MET A 113 -14.67 -8.98 13.20
N GLY A 114 -14.94 -10.07 12.47
CA GLY A 114 -16.21 -10.27 11.79
C GLY A 114 -16.45 -9.29 10.65
N GLU A 115 -17.70 -9.19 10.26
CA GLU A 115 -18.13 -8.29 9.19
C GLU A 115 -18.27 -6.87 9.73
N ASN A 116 -17.86 -5.88 8.94
CA ASN A 116 -18.17 -4.47 9.20
C ASN A 116 -18.88 -3.88 7.98
N ARG A 117 -19.16 -2.56 8.01
CA ARG A 117 -19.90 -1.90 6.91
C ARG A 117 -19.23 -1.99 5.54
N PHE A 118 -17.96 -2.43 5.48
CA PHE A 118 -17.20 -2.55 4.23
C PHE A 118 -17.07 -4.00 3.76
N GLY A 119 -17.58 -4.96 4.51
CA GLY A 119 -17.60 -6.36 4.10
C GLY A 119 -17.08 -7.32 5.16
N PRO A 120 -16.91 -8.59 4.80
CA PRO A 120 -16.43 -9.61 5.74
C PRO A 120 -14.96 -9.43 6.06
N ASN A 121 -14.54 -9.98 7.21
CA ASN A 121 -13.14 -9.97 7.61
C ASN A 121 -12.30 -10.74 6.59
N PRO A 122 -11.27 -10.11 5.98
CA PRO A 122 -10.45 -10.77 4.95
C PRO A 122 -9.61 -11.94 5.47
N LYS A 123 -9.47 -12.06 6.79
CA LYS A 123 -8.78 -13.17 7.44
C LYS A 123 -9.75 -14.28 7.85
N GLY A 124 -11.06 -14.09 7.62
CA GLY A 124 -12.08 -15.05 8.00
C GLY A 124 -12.34 -15.12 9.51
N GLN A 125 -11.85 -14.16 10.28
CA GLN A 125 -12.00 -14.13 11.73
C GLN A 125 -13.35 -13.51 12.12
N HIS A 126 -14.01 -14.13 13.08
CA HIS A 126 -15.27 -13.65 13.62
C HIS A 126 -15.15 -13.53 15.14
N PRO A 127 -15.86 -12.56 15.78
CA PRO A 127 -15.89 -12.51 17.22
C PRO A 127 -16.56 -13.76 17.77
N GLU A 128 -16.02 -14.30 18.86
CA GLU A 128 -16.65 -15.39 19.57
C GLU A 128 -17.91 -14.88 20.29
N ASN A 129 -18.99 -15.66 20.21
CA ASN A 129 -20.23 -15.34 20.89
C ASN A 129 -20.18 -15.76 22.36
#